data_3779e32cf80bb0d55e5bcce30bbf763c
#
_entry.id   3779e32cf80bb0d55e5bcce30bbf763c
#
_cell.length_a   1.000
_cell.length_b   1.000
_cell.length_c   1.000
_cell.angle_alpha   90.00
_cell.angle_beta   90.00
_cell.angle_gamma   90.00
#
_symmetry.space_group_name_H-M   'P 1'
#
loop_
_entity.id
_entity.type
_entity.pdbx_description
1 polymer ?
#
loop_
_entity_poly.entity_id
_entity_poly.type
_entity_poly.pdbx_seq_one_letter_code
_entity_poly.pdbx_strand_id
1 'polypeptide(L)'
;NQLIIRGVTLINGNGAPPRGPIDLVVEKDEIVKIVNVGYPGIDIQKNRRPVLQKGGKEINADGMFLLPGFIDMHGHIGGVAQGADWEYVFKLWLAHGVTTVREPSGRGIDYALDLKRRAKNNEIIAPRIIAYSRFGEGSKKGINSVEEAIKWVQLNKKKGADGIKFFGADPKIMAAALKENNRLGLGSACHHAQLSVAKWNVLHSARAGLTSMEHWYGLPEALFDKRTIQDYPSDYNYQNEQHRFEEAGKLWRQAAAPYSKHWNSVMNELINLDFTLDPTFNIYEASRDLHRARRAEWHEIYTLPSLWRFYEPSKISHGSYWHFWGTEQEVAWKENFRLWMQFVNEYKNRGGRVTTGSDSGFIYQLYGFAYIRELELLREAGFHPLEVIMSATLNGAEALKMEDQIGSIEVGKQADLIIVEENPLKNLKVLYGTGAIKLDKNNEVTRVGGIKYTISNGVVYDAKKLLKEVKKI
;
A
#
# COMPACT_ATOMS: atom_id res chain seq x y z
N ASN A 1 28.72 10.80 6.17
CA ASN A 1 28.91 9.67 5.26
C ASN A 1 28.23 9.99 3.92
N GLN A 2 28.99 9.90 2.83
CA GLN A 2 28.50 10.11 1.47
C GLN A 2 28.27 8.75 0.78
N LEU A 3 27.19 8.66 -0.02
CA LEU A 3 26.92 7.56 -0.94
C LEU A 3 26.73 8.13 -2.34
N ILE A 4 27.39 7.54 -3.35
CA ILE A 4 27.14 7.89 -4.74
C ILE A 4 26.58 6.66 -5.47
N ILE A 5 25.44 6.83 -6.10
CA ILE A 5 24.82 5.83 -6.98
C ILE A 5 25.14 6.24 -8.42
N ARG A 6 25.81 5.35 -9.14
CA ARG A 6 26.43 5.63 -10.44
C ARG A 6 25.65 5.06 -11.61
N GLY A 7 25.38 5.92 -12.62
CA GLY A 7 25.01 5.49 -13.97
C GLY A 7 23.58 4.94 -14.13
N VAL A 8 22.68 5.29 -13.24
CA VAL A 8 21.28 4.80 -13.26
C VAL A 8 20.41 5.49 -14.28
N THR A 9 19.34 4.82 -14.71
CA THR A 9 18.16 5.46 -15.30
C THR A 9 17.21 5.84 -14.17
N LEU A 10 16.91 7.14 -14.05
CA LEU A 10 16.06 7.70 -13.01
C LEU A 10 14.59 7.63 -13.43
N ILE A 11 13.78 6.98 -12.59
CA ILE A 11 12.30 7.05 -12.61
C ILE A 11 11.90 7.85 -11.38
N ASN A 12 11.54 9.11 -11.57
CA ASN A 12 11.44 10.08 -10.47
C ASN A 12 10.29 9.80 -9.47
N GLY A 13 9.20 9.17 -9.91
CA GLY A 13 8.00 8.95 -9.09
C GLY A 13 6.90 10.02 -9.28
N ASN A 14 7.17 11.08 -10.01
CA ASN A 14 6.22 12.19 -10.26
C ASN A 14 5.51 12.11 -11.62
N GLY A 15 5.61 10.98 -12.31
CA GLY A 15 5.04 10.80 -13.65
C GLY A 15 5.92 11.29 -14.80
N ALA A 16 7.06 11.93 -14.51
CA ALA A 16 8.01 12.34 -15.53
C ALA A 16 8.63 11.12 -16.24
N PRO A 17 9.00 11.27 -17.54
CA PRO A 17 9.64 10.19 -18.27
C PRO A 17 11.01 9.82 -17.66
N PRO A 18 11.41 8.55 -17.74
CA PRO A 18 12.72 8.10 -17.28
C PRO A 18 13.84 8.84 -18.00
N ARG A 19 14.93 9.10 -17.29
CA ARG A 19 16.14 9.74 -17.86
C ARG A 19 17.40 9.15 -17.26
N GLY A 20 18.44 9.03 -18.06
CA GLY A 20 19.75 8.51 -17.65
C GLY A 20 20.77 8.56 -18.81
N PRO A 21 22.05 8.27 -18.52
CA PRO A 21 22.60 7.90 -17.21
C PRO A 21 22.74 9.09 -16.25
N ILE A 22 22.44 8.81 -14.97
CA ILE A 22 22.47 9.78 -13.87
C ILE A 22 23.40 9.24 -12.76
N ASP A 23 24.21 10.12 -12.17
CA ASP A 23 24.83 9.89 -10.87
C ASP A 23 24.06 10.68 -9.80
N LEU A 24 23.73 10.01 -8.70
CA LEU A 24 23.01 10.60 -7.57
C LEU A 24 23.89 10.57 -6.32
N VAL A 25 23.98 11.70 -5.61
CA VAL A 25 24.78 11.83 -4.38
C VAL A 25 23.85 11.99 -3.20
N VAL A 26 24.09 11.13 -2.21
CA VAL A 26 23.40 11.15 -0.90
C VAL A 26 24.42 11.50 0.17
N GLU A 27 24.05 12.42 1.08
CA GLU A 27 24.81 12.69 2.30
C GLU A 27 23.93 12.43 3.51
N LYS A 28 24.39 11.53 4.38
CA LYS A 28 23.59 10.96 5.49
C LYS A 28 22.38 10.22 4.93
N ASP A 29 21.21 10.82 4.96
CA ASP A 29 19.94 10.31 4.48
C ASP A 29 19.23 11.26 3.47
N GLU A 30 19.96 12.31 3.00
CA GLU A 30 19.41 13.32 2.09
C GLU A 30 20.05 13.27 0.71
N ILE A 31 19.23 13.46 -0.33
CA ILE A 31 19.68 13.62 -1.72
C ILE A 31 20.23 15.03 -1.89
N VAL A 32 21.55 15.16 -2.08
CA VAL A 32 22.20 16.47 -2.20
C VAL A 32 22.54 16.84 -3.63
N LYS A 33 22.60 15.87 -4.56
CA LYS A 33 22.95 16.16 -5.95
C LYS A 33 22.43 15.10 -6.92
N ILE A 34 21.94 15.55 -8.08
CA ILE A 34 21.53 14.70 -9.21
C ILE A 34 22.22 15.25 -10.46
N VAL A 35 23.04 14.41 -11.12
CA VAL A 35 23.92 14.85 -12.21
C VAL A 35 23.68 14.02 -13.46
N ASN A 36 23.36 14.67 -14.57
CA ASN A 36 23.39 14.04 -15.89
C ASN A 36 24.85 13.83 -16.29
N VAL A 37 25.27 12.58 -16.45
CA VAL A 37 26.68 12.25 -16.70
C VAL A 37 26.99 11.81 -18.12
N GLY A 38 25.96 11.68 -18.96
CA GLY A 38 26.15 11.27 -20.35
C GLY A 38 24.84 11.08 -21.11
N TYR A 39 24.91 10.26 -22.15
CA TYR A 39 23.80 9.89 -23.01
C TYR A 39 23.75 8.38 -23.17
N PRO A 40 22.57 7.78 -23.42
CA PRO A 40 22.46 6.35 -23.65
C PRO A 40 23.35 5.89 -24.81
N GLY A 41 24.09 4.78 -24.60
CA GLY A 41 24.96 4.19 -25.62
C GLY A 41 26.26 4.95 -25.90
N ILE A 42 26.58 5.98 -25.12
CA ILE A 42 27.83 6.73 -25.21
C ILE A 42 28.60 6.58 -23.90
N ASP A 43 29.90 6.30 -23.99
CA ASP A 43 30.77 6.17 -22.82
C ASP A 43 30.77 7.44 -21.96
N ILE A 44 30.59 7.25 -20.66
CA ILE A 44 30.54 8.36 -19.71
C ILE A 44 31.92 8.93 -19.47
N GLN A 45 32.06 10.23 -19.66
CA GLN A 45 33.31 10.94 -19.37
C GLN A 45 33.52 11.06 -17.86
N LYS A 46 34.67 10.62 -17.37
CA LYS A 46 34.97 10.60 -15.91
C LYS A 46 34.91 11.99 -15.27
N ASN A 47 35.27 13.05 -15.99
CA ASN A 47 35.25 14.42 -15.49
C ASN A 47 33.84 15.00 -15.30
N ARG A 48 32.80 14.32 -15.78
CA ARG A 48 31.39 14.71 -15.54
C ARG A 48 30.81 14.10 -14.28
N ARG A 49 31.50 13.12 -13.70
CA ARG A 49 31.01 12.39 -12.53
C ARG A 49 31.34 13.11 -11.22
N PRO A 50 30.44 13.11 -10.24
CA PRO A 50 30.76 13.59 -8.89
C PRO A 50 31.96 12.83 -8.31
N VAL A 51 32.82 13.53 -7.59
CA VAL A 51 33.98 12.95 -6.92
C VAL A 51 33.54 12.37 -5.57
N LEU A 52 33.96 11.13 -5.31
CA LEU A 52 33.69 10.49 -4.04
C LEU A 52 34.57 11.10 -2.94
N GLN A 53 33.95 11.52 -1.85
CA GLN A 53 34.67 12.03 -0.67
C GLN A 53 35.40 10.89 0.06
N LYS A 54 36.46 11.26 0.79
CA LYS A 54 37.20 10.30 1.61
C LYS A 54 36.29 9.63 2.63
N GLY A 55 36.24 8.29 2.63
CA GLY A 55 35.35 7.50 3.49
C GLY A 55 33.92 7.36 2.98
N GLY A 56 33.60 7.92 1.82
CA GLY A 56 32.34 7.68 1.13
C GLY A 56 32.26 6.29 0.53
N LYS A 57 31.06 5.90 0.14
CA LYS A 57 30.76 4.65 -0.55
C LYS A 57 30.16 4.94 -1.93
N GLU A 58 30.36 4.03 -2.86
CA GLU A 58 29.68 4.10 -4.14
C GLU A 58 29.02 2.76 -4.50
N ILE A 59 27.94 2.84 -5.25
CA ILE A 59 27.25 1.71 -5.85
C ILE A 59 27.35 1.89 -7.37
N ASN A 60 28.04 0.98 -8.05
CA ASN A 60 27.97 0.90 -9.50
C ASN A 60 26.62 0.32 -9.89
N ALA A 61 25.78 1.14 -10.50
CA ALA A 61 24.45 0.80 -10.95
C ALA A 61 24.25 1.14 -12.44
N ASP A 62 25.35 1.10 -13.22
CA ASP A 62 25.32 1.35 -14.67
C ASP A 62 24.29 0.43 -15.34
N GLY A 63 23.37 1.04 -16.10
CA GLY A 63 22.30 0.32 -16.79
C GLY A 63 21.13 -0.14 -15.91
N MET A 64 21.16 0.09 -14.61
CA MET A 64 20.07 -0.19 -13.68
C MET A 64 19.09 0.99 -13.58
N PHE A 65 18.00 0.76 -12.85
CA PHE A 65 16.93 1.73 -12.66
C PHE A 65 16.83 2.15 -11.21
N LEU A 66 16.60 3.44 -10.99
CA LEU A 66 16.45 4.04 -9.66
C LEU A 66 15.03 4.59 -9.53
N LEU A 67 14.33 4.17 -8.48
CA LEU A 67 12.99 4.62 -8.13
C LEU A 67 12.98 5.17 -6.71
N PRO A 68 11.99 6.02 -6.35
CA PRO A 68 11.71 6.32 -4.94
C PRO A 68 11.32 5.07 -4.20
N GLY A 69 11.60 5.01 -2.90
CA GLY A 69 11.09 3.98 -2.03
C GLY A 69 9.56 3.90 -2.06
N PHE A 70 9.03 2.70 -2.08
CA PHE A 70 7.58 2.45 -2.08
C PHE A 70 6.97 2.77 -0.72
N ILE A 71 5.72 3.25 -0.77
CA ILE A 71 4.89 3.57 0.39
C ILE A 71 3.71 2.60 0.44
N ASP A 72 3.68 1.74 1.44
CA ASP A 72 2.53 0.87 1.69
C ASP A 72 1.53 1.60 2.61
N MET A 73 0.42 2.03 2.04
CA MET A 73 -0.60 2.83 2.75
C MET A 73 -1.51 1.98 3.64
N HIS A 74 -1.38 0.65 3.60
CA HIS A 74 -2.15 -0.28 4.42
C HIS A 74 -1.31 -1.49 4.78
N GLY A 75 -0.39 -1.32 5.73
CA GLY A 75 0.55 -2.36 6.12
C GLY A 75 0.43 -2.75 7.60
N HIS A 76 -0.12 -3.93 7.87
CA HIS A 76 -0.15 -4.49 9.22
C HIS A 76 1.22 -5.10 9.58
N ILE A 77 1.77 -4.70 10.73
CA ILE A 77 3.03 -5.25 11.24
C ILE A 77 2.78 -6.61 11.89
N GLY A 78 2.57 -7.63 11.06
CA GLY A 78 2.26 -8.97 11.50
C GLY A 78 0.95 -9.07 12.28
N GLY A 79 0.81 -10.11 13.07
CA GLY A 79 -0.35 -10.35 13.91
C GLY A 79 -0.20 -11.59 14.77
N VAL A 80 -0.89 -11.63 15.90
CA VAL A 80 -0.87 -12.77 16.82
C VAL A 80 -1.50 -14.00 16.15
N ALA A 81 -2.64 -13.82 15.49
CA ALA A 81 -3.34 -14.91 14.79
C ALA A 81 -2.50 -15.48 13.62
N GLN A 82 -1.75 -14.63 12.93
CA GLN A 82 -0.85 -15.02 11.84
C GLN A 82 0.43 -15.69 12.34
N GLY A 83 0.80 -15.49 13.59
CA GLY A 83 2.09 -15.92 14.12
C GLY A 83 3.28 -15.30 13.39
N ALA A 84 3.10 -14.10 12.86
CA ALA A 84 4.13 -13.35 12.14
C ALA A 84 4.62 -12.18 13.00
N ASP A 85 5.93 -12.09 13.19
CA ASP A 85 6.55 -11.02 13.97
C ASP A 85 7.11 -9.90 13.08
N TRP A 86 7.38 -8.74 13.67
CA TRP A 86 7.85 -7.54 12.99
C TRP A 86 9.14 -7.77 12.18
N GLU A 87 10.08 -8.55 12.67
CA GLU A 87 11.35 -8.77 11.98
C GLU A 87 11.16 -9.46 10.63
N TYR A 88 10.34 -10.50 10.58
CA TYR A 88 9.96 -11.21 9.37
C TYR A 88 9.25 -10.27 8.38
N VAL A 89 8.28 -9.52 8.87
CA VAL A 89 7.46 -8.60 8.05
C VAL A 89 8.32 -7.48 7.47
N PHE A 90 9.17 -6.85 8.27
CA PHE A 90 10.01 -5.73 7.83
C PHE A 90 11.06 -6.16 6.81
N LYS A 91 11.67 -7.32 6.98
CA LYS A 91 12.63 -7.85 6.01
C LYS A 91 11.96 -8.12 4.65
N LEU A 92 10.75 -8.66 4.64
CA LEU A 92 9.99 -8.87 3.42
C LEU A 92 9.59 -7.54 2.75
N TRP A 93 9.15 -6.55 3.51
CA TRP A 93 8.85 -5.22 2.95
C TRP A 93 10.08 -4.55 2.33
N LEU A 94 11.18 -4.49 3.07
CA LEU A 94 12.42 -3.89 2.56
C LEU A 94 13.00 -4.66 1.37
N ALA A 95 12.87 -5.99 1.32
CA ALA A 95 13.27 -6.79 0.17
C ALA A 95 12.42 -6.50 -1.09
N HIS A 96 11.27 -5.87 -0.92
CA HIS A 96 10.37 -5.45 -2.00
C HIS A 96 10.29 -3.93 -2.16
N GLY A 97 11.27 -3.19 -1.64
CA GLY A 97 11.39 -1.75 -1.85
C GLY A 97 10.45 -0.87 -1.01
N VAL A 98 9.71 -1.43 -0.08
CA VAL A 98 8.83 -0.65 0.80
C VAL A 98 9.67 0.04 1.87
N THR A 99 9.75 1.36 1.83
CA THR A 99 10.54 2.20 2.74
C THR A 99 9.69 2.96 3.75
N THR A 100 8.40 3.08 3.50
CA THR A 100 7.43 3.72 4.41
C THR A 100 6.15 2.91 4.46
N VAL A 101 5.62 2.70 5.66
CA VAL A 101 4.38 1.95 5.90
C VAL A 101 3.46 2.76 6.77
N ARG A 102 2.20 2.92 6.35
CA ARG A 102 1.12 3.37 7.22
C ARG A 102 0.54 2.15 7.92
N GLU A 103 0.78 2.04 9.22
CA GLU A 103 0.26 0.96 10.07
C GLU A 103 -1.12 1.34 10.62
N PRO A 104 -2.20 0.66 10.22
CA PRO A 104 -3.56 0.99 10.63
C PRO A 104 -3.99 0.34 11.95
N SER A 105 -3.06 0.16 12.88
CA SER A 105 -3.27 -0.38 14.24
C SER A 105 -3.70 -1.86 14.28
N GLY A 106 -2.83 -2.75 13.79
CA GLY A 106 -3.07 -4.21 13.88
C GLY A 106 -2.84 -4.78 15.28
N ARG A 107 -1.79 -4.34 15.98
CA ARG A 107 -1.38 -4.83 17.33
C ARG A 107 -1.42 -3.75 18.43
N GLY A 108 -2.12 -2.66 18.17
CA GLY A 108 -2.25 -1.55 19.07
C GLY A 108 -1.24 -0.43 18.86
N ILE A 109 -1.64 0.79 19.25
CA ILE A 109 -0.84 2.00 18.98
C ILE A 109 0.49 2.00 19.73
N ASP A 110 0.52 1.51 20.95
CA ASP A 110 1.76 1.53 21.78
C ASP A 110 2.84 0.62 21.16
N TYR A 111 2.43 -0.54 20.59
CA TYR A 111 3.33 -1.42 19.86
C TYR A 111 3.88 -0.76 18.58
N ALA A 112 3.02 -0.12 17.81
CA ALA A 112 3.44 0.58 16.59
C ALA A 112 4.37 1.77 16.90
N LEU A 113 4.12 2.52 17.96
CA LEU A 113 4.95 3.64 18.38
C LEU A 113 6.34 3.20 18.88
N ASP A 114 6.44 2.09 19.59
CA ASP A 114 7.75 1.54 19.99
C ASP A 114 8.57 1.16 18.75
N LEU A 115 7.98 0.43 17.81
CA LEU A 115 8.66 0.05 16.56
C LEU A 115 9.02 1.28 15.72
N LYS A 116 8.15 2.30 15.66
CA LYS A 116 8.43 3.57 15.00
C LYS A 116 9.67 4.26 15.56
N ARG A 117 9.77 4.35 16.90
CA ARG A 117 10.93 4.92 17.57
C ARG A 117 12.22 4.14 17.26
N ARG A 118 12.16 2.81 17.38
CA ARG A 118 13.31 1.93 17.12
C ARG A 118 13.76 1.98 15.66
N ALA A 119 12.80 2.00 14.72
CA ALA A 119 13.08 2.16 13.29
C ALA A 119 13.76 3.49 12.97
N LYS A 120 13.23 4.60 13.53
CA LYS A 120 13.81 5.95 13.36
C LYS A 120 15.24 6.04 13.83
N ASN A 121 15.58 5.33 14.91
CA ASN A 121 16.92 5.32 15.51
C ASN A 121 17.86 4.26 14.86
N ASN A 122 17.42 3.54 13.81
CA ASN A 122 18.15 2.40 13.25
C ASN A 122 18.53 1.32 14.29
N GLU A 123 17.72 1.17 15.34
CA GLU A 123 17.88 0.09 16.33
C GLU A 123 17.43 -1.27 15.77
N ILE A 124 16.60 -1.26 14.75
CA ILE A 124 16.06 -2.43 14.05
C ILE A 124 16.07 -2.22 12.54
N ILE A 125 16.10 -3.32 11.80
CA ILE A 125 15.89 -3.32 10.35
C ILE A 125 14.40 -3.11 10.07
N ALA A 126 14.02 -1.94 9.58
CA ALA A 126 12.62 -1.56 9.40
C ALA A 126 12.44 -0.47 8.35
N PRO A 127 11.29 -0.40 7.68
CA PRO A 127 10.84 0.81 6.98
C PRO A 127 10.44 1.90 7.99
N ARG A 128 10.24 3.13 7.50
CA ARG A 128 9.59 4.21 8.27
C ARG A 128 8.16 3.82 8.60
N ILE A 129 7.74 4.00 9.85
CA ILE A 129 6.40 3.65 10.32
C ILE A 129 5.59 4.91 10.58
N ILE A 130 4.43 5.00 9.94
CA ILE A 130 3.41 6.01 10.19
C ILE A 130 2.31 5.32 10.97
N ALA A 131 2.22 5.62 12.27
CA ALA A 131 1.40 4.87 13.21
C ALA A 131 0.01 5.50 13.38
N TYR A 132 -1.03 4.79 12.92
CA TYR A 132 -2.43 5.16 13.13
C TYR A 132 -3.01 4.37 14.30
N SER A 133 -3.81 5.04 15.13
CA SER A 133 -4.55 4.41 16.21
C SER A 133 -5.93 3.95 15.72
N ARG A 134 -6.38 2.79 16.14
CA ARG A 134 -7.73 2.31 15.82
C ARG A 134 -8.75 3.03 16.69
N PHE A 135 -9.75 3.66 16.06
CA PHE A 135 -10.79 4.42 16.76
C PHE A 135 -11.51 3.56 17.81
N GLY A 136 -11.50 4.03 19.06
CA GLY A 136 -12.07 3.31 20.19
C GLY A 136 -11.10 2.34 20.90
N GLU A 137 -9.89 2.14 20.38
CA GLU A 137 -8.88 1.29 21.04
C GLU A 137 -8.62 1.77 22.48
N GLY A 138 -8.53 0.80 23.40
CA GLY A 138 -8.32 1.08 24.84
C GLY A 138 -9.56 1.53 25.59
N SER A 139 -10.68 1.77 24.93
CA SER A 139 -11.95 2.06 25.59
C SER A 139 -12.71 0.78 25.94
N LYS A 140 -12.87 0.50 27.22
CA LYS A 140 -13.58 -0.73 27.69
C LYS A 140 -15.08 -0.75 27.33
N LYS A 141 -15.69 0.43 27.19
CA LYS A 141 -17.14 0.58 26.91
C LYS A 141 -17.44 1.04 25.47
N GLY A 142 -16.40 1.16 24.63
CA GLY A 142 -16.53 1.81 23.32
C GLY A 142 -16.66 3.34 23.44
N ILE A 143 -16.84 4.01 22.32
CA ILE A 143 -17.07 5.46 22.25
C ILE A 143 -18.56 5.69 22.01
N ASN A 144 -19.26 6.29 22.96
CA ASN A 144 -20.71 6.37 22.97
C ASN A 144 -21.25 7.82 22.95
N SER A 145 -20.37 8.81 23.02
CA SER A 145 -20.75 10.23 22.95
C SER A 145 -19.76 11.05 22.12
N VAL A 146 -20.20 12.23 21.71
CA VAL A 146 -19.36 13.20 21.00
C VAL A 146 -18.17 13.64 21.87
N GLU A 147 -18.39 13.87 23.16
CA GLU A 147 -17.35 14.27 24.11
C GLU A 147 -16.29 13.18 24.30
N GLU A 148 -16.74 11.93 24.38
CA GLU A 148 -15.82 10.79 24.45
C GLU A 148 -14.97 10.65 23.19
N ALA A 149 -15.57 10.85 22.02
CA ALA A 149 -14.89 10.82 20.73
C ALA A 149 -13.78 11.88 20.66
N ILE A 150 -14.10 13.11 21.00
CA ILE A 150 -13.14 14.24 21.03
C ILE A 150 -11.99 13.95 21.99
N LYS A 151 -12.28 13.55 23.22
CA LYS A 151 -11.27 13.21 24.22
C LYS A 151 -10.37 12.06 23.78
N TRP A 152 -10.94 11.05 23.15
CA TRP A 152 -10.19 9.88 22.66
C TRP A 152 -9.22 10.28 21.55
N VAL A 153 -9.63 11.12 20.61
CA VAL A 153 -8.76 11.63 19.54
C VAL A 153 -7.63 12.46 20.11
N GLN A 154 -7.91 13.37 21.06
CA GLN A 154 -6.92 14.19 21.76
C GLN A 154 -5.89 13.33 22.51
N LEU A 155 -6.33 12.27 23.18
CA LEU A 155 -5.46 11.35 23.88
C LEU A 155 -4.48 10.64 22.93
N ASN A 156 -4.97 10.17 21.81
CA ASN A 156 -4.14 9.48 20.82
C ASN A 156 -3.14 10.42 20.13
N LYS A 157 -3.52 11.67 19.86
CA LYS A 157 -2.57 12.72 19.46
C LYS A 157 -1.47 12.92 20.50
N LYS A 158 -1.83 13.01 21.77
CA LYS A 158 -0.85 13.16 22.88
C LYS A 158 0.08 11.96 22.99
N LYS A 159 -0.39 10.75 22.72
CA LYS A 159 0.45 9.54 22.67
C LYS A 159 1.47 9.56 21.53
N GLY A 160 1.24 10.33 20.48
CA GLY A 160 2.14 10.44 19.32
C GLY A 160 1.62 9.70 18.07
N ALA A 161 0.34 9.33 18.04
CA ALA A 161 -0.27 8.80 16.81
C ALA A 161 -0.18 9.81 15.66
N ASP A 162 0.10 9.34 14.46
CA ASP A 162 0.13 10.15 13.24
C ASP A 162 -1.26 10.32 12.61
N GLY A 163 -2.17 9.43 12.94
CA GLY A 163 -3.53 9.43 12.43
C GLY A 163 -4.44 8.43 13.15
N ILE A 164 -5.67 8.38 12.67
CA ILE A 164 -6.72 7.50 13.21
C ILE A 164 -7.29 6.60 12.11
N LYS A 165 -7.42 5.32 12.41
CA LYS A 165 -8.12 4.34 11.59
C LYS A 165 -9.52 4.14 12.09
N PHE A 166 -10.51 4.44 11.25
CA PHE A 166 -11.93 4.27 11.51
C PHE A 166 -12.47 3.01 10.83
N PHE A 167 -13.59 2.49 11.39
CA PHE A 167 -14.39 1.42 10.77
C PHE A 167 -15.86 1.83 10.60
N GLY A 168 -16.26 2.93 11.21
CA GLY A 168 -17.59 3.43 11.28
C GLY A 168 -18.06 3.56 12.74
N ALA A 169 -19.00 4.44 12.96
CA ALA A 169 -19.68 4.68 14.22
C ALA A 169 -21.02 5.39 13.96
N ASP A 170 -21.73 5.76 15.01
CA ASP A 170 -22.86 6.68 14.87
C ASP A 170 -22.44 7.95 14.12
N PRO A 171 -23.27 8.47 13.19
CA PRO A 171 -22.94 9.64 12.38
C PRO A 171 -22.46 10.86 13.16
N LYS A 172 -23.05 11.15 14.31
CA LYS A 172 -22.63 12.29 15.16
C LYS A 172 -21.24 12.07 15.76
N ILE A 173 -20.96 10.84 16.17
CA ILE A 173 -19.66 10.44 16.72
C ILE A 173 -18.59 10.50 15.63
N MET A 174 -18.87 9.96 14.43
CA MET A 174 -17.95 10.03 13.29
C MET A 174 -17.63 11.46 12.89
N ALA A 175 -18.65 12.30 12.76
CA ALA A 175 -18.46 13.70 12.40
C ALA A 175 -17.61 14.46 13.44
N ALA A 176 -17.86 14.25 14.73
CA ALA A 176 -17.11 14.87 15.81
C ALA A 176 -15.65 14.38 15.84
N ALA A 177 -15.43 13.09 15.73
CA ALA A 177 -14.10 12.50 15.71
C ALA A 177 -13.26 13.00 14.52
N LEU A 178 -13.82 13.02 13.31
CA LEU A 178 -13.14 13.51 12.11
C LEU A 178 -12.84 15.01 12.18
N LYS A 179 -13.77 15.82 12.71
CA LYS A 179 -13.55 17.25 12.92
C LYS A 179 -12.38 17.51 13.86
N GLU A 180 -12.34 16.82 14.99
CA GLU A 180 -11.23 16.95 15.96
C GLU A 180 -9.91 16.42 15.41
N ASN A 181 -9.97 15.31 14.70
CA ASN A 181 -8.81 14.72 13.99
C ASN A 181 -8.16 15.74 13.06
N ASN A 182 -8.96 16.39 12.22
CA ASN A 182 -8.49 17.42 11.29
C ASN A 182 -7.96 18.66 12.01
N ARG A 183 -8.63 19.10 13.06
CA ARG A 183 -8.18 20.25 13.88
C ARG A 183 -6.80 20.00 14.47
N LEU A 184 -6.49 18.76 14.84
CA LEU A 184 -5.19 18.36 15.40
C LEU A 184 -4.13 18.01 14.35
N GLY A 185 -4.46 18.11 13.06
CA GLY A 185 -3.55 17.79 11.96
C GLY A 185 -3.21 16.31 11.85
N LEU A 186 -4.09 15.43 12.33
CA LEU A 186 -3.93 13.99 12.20
C LEU A 186 -4.42 13.50 10.84
N GLY A 187 -3.76 12.48 10.27
CA GLY A 187 -4.29 11.74 9.13
C GLY A 187 -5.49 10.88 9.52
N SER A 188 -6.26 10.44 8.56
CA SER A 188 -7.36 9.52 8.78
C SER A 188 -7.53 8.51 7.65
N ALA A 189 -7.95 7.31 8.02
CA ALA A 189 -8.26 6.22 7.10
C ALA A 189 -9.53 5.51 7.58
N CYS A 190 -10.33 4.97 6.68
CA CYS A 190 -11.54 4.24 7.05
C CYS A 190 -11.74 3.00 6.18
N HIS A 191 -11.88 1.85 6.86
CA HIS A 191 -12.57 0.69 6.31
C HIS A 191 -14.05 0.84 6.71
N HIS A 192 -14.91 1.23 5.77
CA HIS A 192 -16.33 1.45 6.06
C HIS A 192 -17.01 0.11 6.34
N ALA A 193 -17.23 -0.21 7.61
CA ALA A 193 -17.93 -1.44 7.98
C ALA A 193 -19.36 -1.43 7.44
N GLN A 194 -19.77 -2.52 6.82
CA GLN A 194 -21.10 -2.65 6.20
C GLN A 194 -22.27 -2.43 7.18
N LEU A 195 -22.04 -2.63 8.48
CA LEU A 195 -23.00 -2.32 9.54
C LEU A 195 -23.38 -0.83 9.62
N SER A 196 -22.54 0.05 9.11
CA SER A 196 -22.69 1.50 9.25
C SER A 196 -22.97 2.22 7.93
N VAL A 197 -22.74 1.59 6.77
CA VAL A 197 -22.74 2.27 5.46
C VAL A 197 -24.10 2.80 5.03
N ALA A 198 -25.20 2.25 5.51
CA ALA A 198 -26.55 2.76 5.23
C ALA A 198 -26.77 4.17 5.83
N LYS A 199 -26.12 4.48 6.95
CA LYS A 199 -26.18 5.78 7.63
C LYS A 199 -24.98 6.66 7.38
N TRP A 200 -23.83 6.05 7.08
CA TRP A 200 -22.55 6.74 6.91
C TRP A 200 -21.70 6.04 5.86
N ASN A 201 -21.84 6.44 4.62
CA ASN A 201 -21.06 5.95 3.49
C ASN A 201 -19.84 6.85 3.21
N VAL A 202 -19.14 6.61 2.12
CA VAL A 202 -17.91 7.34 1.77
C VAL A 202 -18.13 8.84 1.55
N LEU A 203 -19.27 9.26 1.02
CA LEU A 203 -19.57 10.70 0.84
C LEU A 203 -19.71 11.41 2.18
N HIS A 204 -20.38 10.81 3.14
CA HIS A 204 -20.47 11.37 4.50
C HIS A 204 -19.07 11.52 5.12
N SER A 205 -18.23 10.49 4.99
CA SER A 205 -16.85 10.52 5.49
C SER A 205 -16.01 11.60 4.83
N ALA A 206 -16.03 11.67 3.50
CA ALA A 206 -15.27 12.65 2.74
C ALA A 206 -15.69 14.10 3.06
N ARG A 207 -16.99 14.36 3.13
CA ARG A 207 -17.56 15.67 3.53
C ARG A 207 -17.18 16.07 4.95
N ALA A 208 -17.05 15.08 5.85
CA ALA A 208 -16.62 15.30 7.23
C ALA A 208 -15.12 15.41 7.39
N GLY A 209 -14.35 15.27 6.31
CA GLY A 209 -12.89 15.47 6.28
C GLY A 209 -12.04 14.21 6.44
N LEU A 210 -12.60 13.02 6.22
CA LEU A 210 -11.80 11.80 6.07
C LEU A 210 -10.81 11.98 4.93
N THR A 211 -9.53 11.62 5.13
CA THR A 211 -8.49 11.83 4.11
C THR A 211 -8.36 10.67 3.15
N SER A 212 -8.57 9.44 3.59
CA SER A 212 -8.49 8.26 2.71
C SER A 212 -9.48 7.17 3.11
N MET A 213 -10.00 6.47 2.11
CA MET A 213 -10.72 5.22 2.33
C MET A 213 -9.86 4.03 1.93
N GLU A 214 -10.08 2.93 2.65
CA GLU A 214 -9.47 1.64 2.38
C GLU A 214 -10.46 0.76 1.61
N HIS A 215 -9.93 -0.10 0.72
CA HIS A 215 -10.76 -1.05 -0.03
C HIS A 215 -11.83 -0.34 -0.89
N TRP A 216 -13.10 -0.59 -0.61
CA TRP A 216 -14.20 -0.08 -1.44
C TRP A 216 -15.57 -0.04 -0.75
N TYR A 217 -15.73 -0.61 0.44
CA TYR A 217 -17.01 -0.56 1.17
C TYR A 217 -17.41 0.89 1.47
N GLY A 218 -18.68 1.18 1.32
CA GLY A 218 -19.20 2.53 1.43
C GLY A 218 -19.18 3.33 0.12
N LEU A 219 -18.40 2.88 -0.87
CA LEU A 219 -18.32 3.55 -2.16
C LEU A 219 -19.45 3.12 -3.11
N PRO A 220 -19.73 1.82 -3.35
CA PRO A 220 -20.91 1.42 -4.08
C PRO A 220 -22.22 1.91 -3.45
N GLU A 221 -22.31 1.95 -2.13
CA GLU A 221 -23.49 2.46 -1.41
C GLU A 221 -23.70 3.97 -1.67
N ALA A 222 -22.63 4.75 -1.77
CA ALA A 222 -22.69 6.14 -2.19
C ALA A 222 -23.13 6.30 -3.66
N LEU A 223 -22.88 5.28 -4.47
CA LEU A 223 -23.25 5.21 -5.88
C LEU A 223 -24.63 4.61 -6.13
N PHE A 224 -25.38 4.24 -5.12
CA PHE A 224 -26.76 3.77 -5.31
C PHE A 224 -27.65 4.88 -5.84
N ASP A 225 -28.36 4.62 -6.94
CA ASP A 225 -29.33 5.55 -7.56
C ASP A 225 -30.77 5.02 -7.54
N LYS A 226 -30.95 3.72 -7.29
CA LYS A 226 -32.26 3.04 -7.26
C LYS A 226 -32.57 2.37 -5.94
N ARG A 227 -31.70 2.51 -4.96
CA ARG A 227 -31.83 1.92 -3.62
C ARG A 227 -31.02 2.73 -2.62
N THR A 228 -31.25 2.49 -1.34
CA THR A 228 -30.48 3.08 -0.22
C THR A 228 -29.75 2.03 0.60
N ILE A 229 -30.14 0.77 0.47
CA ILE A 229 -29.61 -0.37 1.20
C ILE A 229 -29.19 -1.45 0.19
N GLN A 230 -28.07 -2.09 0.47
CA GLN A 230 -27.62 -3.26 -0.29
C GLN A 230 -28.70 -4.35 -0.32
N ASP A 231 -28.77 -5.08 -1.42
CA ASP A 231 -29.73 -6.16 -1.62
C ASP A 231 -29.31 -7.42 -0.83
N TYR A 232 -29.48 -7.34 0.48
CA TYR A 232 -29.18 -8.46 1.35
C TYR A 232 -30.22 -9.58 1.21
N PRO A 233 -29.80 -10.85 1.11
CA PRO A 233 -30.72 -11.97 1.21
C PRO A 233 -31.38 -12.00 2.60
N SER A 234 -32.56 -12.63 2.69
CA SER A 234 -33.38 -12.64 3.92
C SER A 234 -32.72 -13.34 5.11
N ASP A 235 -31.78 -14.23 4.84
CA ASP A 235 -31.03 -15.00 5.84
C ASP A 235 -29.62 -14.44 6.10
N TYR A 236 -29.31 -13.24 5.56
CA TYR A 236 -28.00 -12.62 5.71
C TYR A 236 -27.64 -12.37 7.17
N ASN A 237 -26.43 -12.77 7.53
CA ASN A 237 -25.85 -12.48 8.84
C ASN A 237 -24.42 -11.96 8.65
N TYR A 238 -24.19 -10.70 9.03
CA TYR A 238 -22.88 -10.05 8.91
C TYR A 238 -21.74 -10.79 9.63
N GLN A 239 -22.02 -11.52 10.71
CA GLN A 239 -21.00 -12.30 11.44
C GLN A 239 -20.63 -13.61 10.72
N ASN A 240 -21.41 -14.04 9.74
CA ASN A 240 -21.03 -15.15 8.88
C ASN A 240 -20.07 -14.63 7.80
N GLU A 241 -18.78 -14.90 7.97
CA GLU A 241 -17.72 -14.40 7.10
C GLU A 241 -17.92 -14.81 5.62
N GLN A 242 -18.37 -16.03 5.36
CA GLN A 242 -18.63 -16.47 4.00
C GLN A 242 -19.77 -15.68 3.36
N HIS A 243 -20.88 -15.53 4.06
CA HIS A 243 -22.06 -14.80 3.61
C HIS A 243 -21.75 -13.32 3.39
N ARG A 244 -21.02 -12.74 4.35
CA ARG A 244 -20.56 -11.35 4.28
C ARG A 244 -19.77 -11.06 3.01
N PHE A 245 -18.78 -11.88 2.68
CA PHE A 245 -17.93 -11.68 1.50
C PHE A 245 -18.56 -12.20 0.20
N GLU A 246 -19.42 -13.20 0.25
CA GLU A 246 -20.22 -13.61 -0.90
C GLU A 246 -21.09 -12.44 -1.40
N GLU A 247 -21.84 -11.82 -0.52
CA GLU A 247 -22.72 -10.70 -0.88
C GLU A 247 -21.92 -9.43 -1.24
N ALA A 248 -20.76 -9.22 -0.63
CA ALA A 248 -19.85 -8.16 -1.02
C ALA A 248 -19.42 -8.27 -2.50
N GLY A 249 -19.21 -9.47 -3.00
CA GLY A 249 -18.88 -9.72 -4.41
C GLY A 249 -19.98 -9.35 -5.41
N LYS A 250 -21.17 -9.03 -4.93
CA LYS A 250 -22.33 -8.61 -5.75
C LYS A 250 -22.64 -7.12 -5.62
N LEU A 251 -21.83 -6.36 -4.88
CA LEU A 251 -22.17 -5.00 -4.46
C LEU A 251 -22.02 -3.97 -5.57
N TRP A 252 -20.93 -4.02 -6.33
CA TRP A 252 -20.67 -3.06 -7.41
C TRP A 252 -21.72 -3.08 -8.54
N ARG A 253 -22.33 -4.23 -8.82
CA ARG A 253 -23.42 -4.32 -9.81
C ARG A 253 -24.72 -3.66 -9.35
N GLN A 254 -24.84 -3.33 -8.07
CA GLN A 254 -26.00 -2.62 -7.50
C GLN A 254 -25.81 -1.09 -7.55
N ALA A 255 -24.60 -0.62 -7.82
CA ALA A 255 -24.30 0.80 -7.99
C ALA A 255 -24.86 1.35 -9.31
N ALA A 256 -24.92 2.67 -9.42
CA ALA A 256 -25.21 3.36 -10.67
C ALA A 256 -24.29 2.90 -11.79
N ALA A 257 -24.79 2.82 -13.01
CA ALA A 257 -24.03 2.42 -14.15
C ALA A 257 -22.80 3.33 -14.39
N PRO A 258 -21.67 2.78 -14.84
CA PRO A 258 -20.52 3.59 -15.24
C PRO A 258 -20.93 4.73 -16.19
N TYR A 259 -20.35 5.90 -15.98
CA TYR A 259 -20.62 7.14 -16.73
C TYR A 259 -22.03 7.71 -16.62
N SER A 260 -22.92 7.14 -15.79
CA SER A 260 -24.21 7.73 -15.49
C SER A 260 -24.05 9.06 -14.73
N LYS A 261 -25.12 9.86 -14.69
CA LYS A 261 -25.11 11.15 -13.99
C LYS A 261 -24.69 11.00 -12.51
N HIS A 262 -25.23 10.00 -11.82
CA HIS A 262 -24.93 9.78 -10.40
C HIS A 262 -23.49 9.29 -10.19
N TRP A 263 -23.04 8.35 -11.00
CA TRP A 263 -21.62 7.90 -11.01
C TRP A 263 -20.66 9.08 -11.15
N ASN A 264 -20.89 9.92 -12.15
CA ASN A 264 -20.05 11.09 -12.39
C ASN A 264 -20.12 12.11 -11.24
N SER A 265 -21.31 12.34 -10.69
CA SER A 265 -21.52 13.28 -9.58
C SER A 265 -20.73 12.87 -8.33
N VAL A 266 -20.83 11.61 -7.93
CA VAL A 266 -20.11 11.08 -6.76
C VAL A 266 -18.60 11.14 -6.97
N MET A 267 -18.13 10.69 -8.13
CA MET A 267 -16.70 10.69 -8.46
C MET A 267 -16.12 12.12 -8.44
N ASN A 268 -16.78 13.07 -9.07
CA ASN A 268 -16.34 14.46 -9.12
C ASN A 268 -16.37 15.12 -7.74
N GLU A 269 -17.36 14.83 -6.91
CA GLU A 269 -17.41 15.34 -5.54
C GLU A 269 -16.24 14.84 -4.69
N LEU A 270 -15.94 13.54 -4.75
CA LEU A 270 -14.80 12.97 -4.03
C LEU A 270 -13.46 13.59 -4.48
N ILE A 271 -13.29 13.80 -5.78
CA ILE A 271 -12.10 14.46 -6.33
C ILE A 271 -11.99 15.90 -5.82
N ASN A 272 -13.10 16.66 -5.86
CA ASN A 272 -13.13 18.05 -5.37
C ASN A 272 -12.85 18.17 -3.88
N LEU A 273 -13.15 17.12 -3.09
CA LEU A 273 -12.83 17.04 -1.66
C LEU A 273 -11.39 16.56 -1.38
N ASP A 274 -10.55 16.42 -2.41
CA ASP A 274 -9.18 15.91 -2.30
C ASP A 274 -9.09 14.53 -1.61
N PHE A 275 -10.07 13.67 -1.88
CA PHE A 275 -10.23 12.39 -1.22
C PHE A 275 -9.35 11.32 -1.87
N THR A 276 -8.65 10.54 -1.05
CA THR A 276 -7.72 9.49 -1.50
C THR A 276 -8.39 8.12 -1.49
N LEU A 277 -8.24 7.37 -2.58
CA LEU A 277 -8.61 5.96 -2.65
C LEU A 277 -7.36 5.09 -2.44
N ASP A 278 -7.43 4.17 -1.49
CA ASP A 278 -6.43 3.13 -1.27
C ASP A 278 -7.07 1.75 -1.49
N PRO A 279 -7.15 1.29 -2.75
CA PRO A 279 -8.05 0.19 -3.12
C PRO A 279 -7.66 -1.16 -2.54
N THR A 280 -6.38 -1.45 -2.31
CA THR A 280 -5.93 -2.77 -1.85
C THR A 280 -6.53 -3.94 -2.64
N PHE A 281 -6.51 -3.87 -3.96
CA PHE A 281 -7.07 -4.90 -4.85
C PHE A 281 -6.59 -6.31 -4.50
N ASN A 282 -5.31 -6.43 -4.13
CA ASN A 282 -4.68 -7.71 -3.88
C ASN A 282 -5.36 -8.51 -2.75
N ILE A 283 -5.88 -7.84 -1.70
CA ILE A 283 -6.44 -8.56 -0.56
C ILE A 283 -7.68 -9.37 -0.94
N TYR A 284 -8.42 -8.96 -1.95
CA TYR A 284 -9.58 -9.69 -2.45
C TYR A 284 -9.31 -10.56 -3.68
N GLU A 285 -8.05 -10.69 -4.11
CA GLU A 285 -7.70 -11.49 -5.28
C GLU A 285 -8.14 -12.94 -5.16
N ALA A 286 -8.00 -13.55 -3.96
CA ALA A 286 -8.45 -14.92 -3.71
C ALA A 286 -9.97 -15.10 -3.90
N SER A 287 -10.75 -14.04 -3.75
CA SER A 287 -12.20 -14.08 -3.96
C SER A 287 -12.57 -14.25 -5.43
N ARG A 288 -11.77 -13.71 -6.33
CA ARG A 288 -11.99 -13.88 -7.78
C ARG A 288 -11.17 -15.02 -8.39
N ASP A 289 -10.05 -15.39 -7.78
CA ASP A 289 -9.16 -16.44 -8.26
C ASP A 289 -8.37 -17.06 -7.10
N LEU A 290 -9.03 -17.95 -6.36
CA LEU A 290 -8.46 -18.62 -5.20
C LEU A 290 -7.20 -19.42 -5.56
N HIS A 291 -7.23 -20.14 -6.68
CA HIS A 291 -6.12 -21.00 -7.09
C HIS A 291 -4.87 -20.19 -7.39
N ARG A 292 -4.99 -19.04 -8.03
CA ARG A 292 -3.87 -18.16 -8.30
C ARG A 292 -3.24 -17.64 -7.00
N ALA A 293 -4.04 -17.10 -6.10
CA ALA A 293 -3.56 -16.57 -4.83
C ALA A 293 -2.88 -17.66 -3.97
N ARG A 294 -3.51 -18.82 -3.86
CA ARG A 294 -3.01 -19.95 -3.07
C ARG A 294 -1.75 -20.59 -3.65
N ARG A 295 -1.56 -20.56 -4.99
CA ARG A 295 -0.42 -21.19 -5.67
C ARG A 295 0.65 -20.20 -6.09
N ALA A 296 0.66 -19.00 -5.54
CA ALA A 296 1.75 -18.06 -5.78
C ALA A 296 3.10 -18.70 -5.40
N GLU A 297 4.07 -18.58 -6.28
CA GLU A 297 5.36 -19.31 -6.22
C GLU A 297 6.20 -19.04 -4.97
N TRP A 298 5.94 -17.94 -4.27
CA TRP A 298 6.67 -17.57 -3.05
C TRP A 298 6.18 -18.27 -1.79
N HIS A 299 4.99 -18.86 -1.79
CA HIS A 299 4.41 -19.45 -0.58
C HIS A 299 5.24 -20.62 -0.03
N GLU A 300 5.73 -21.49 -0.88
CA GLU A 300 6.52 -22.66 -0.49
C GLU A 300 7.79 -22.27 0.28
N ILE A 301 8.41 -21.15 -0.08
CA ILE A 301 9.72 -20.76 0.44
C ILE A 301 9.61 -19.75 1.59
N TYR A 302 8.69 -18.79 1.50
CA TYR A 302 8.67 -17.61 2.37
C TYR A 302 7.50 -17.53 3.34
N THR A 303 6.40 -18.22 3.08
CA THR A 303 5.24 -18.19 3.96
C THR A 303 5.48 -19.06 5.20
N LEU A 304 5.41 -18.44 6.38
CA LEU A 304 5.55 -19.17 7.65
C LEU A 304 4.46 -20.25 7.80
N PRO A 305 4.75 -21.39 8.41
CA PRO A 305 3.74 -22.42 8.68
C PRO A 305 2.54 -21.92 9.49
N SER A 306 2.75 -20.98 10.43
CA SER A 306 1.70 -20.33 11.21
C SER A 306 0.77 -19.49 10.32
N LEU A 307 1.36 -18.72 9.41
CA LEU A 307 0.63 -17.89 8.47
C LEU A 307 -0.15 -18.75 7.46
N TRP A 308 0.46 -19.84 6.98
CA TRP A 308 -0.21 -20.79 6.11
C TRP A 308 -1.44 -21.42 6.79
N ARG A 309 -1.30 -21.85 8.05
CA ARG A 309 -2.44 -22.34 8.85
C ARG A 309 -3.54 -21.29 9.03
N PHE A 310 -3.16 -20.03 9.18
CA PHE A 310 -4.11 -18.92 9.26
C PHE A 310 -4.93 -18.76 7.98
N TYR A 311 -4.36 -19.09 6.83
CA TYR A 311 -5.05 -19.06 5.54
C TYR A 311 -5.94 -20.28 5.28
N GLU A 312 -5.79 -21.38 6.02
CA GLU A 312 -6.60 -22.57 5.83
C GLU A 312 -8.09 -22.33 6.11
N PRO A 313 -9.00 -22.99 5.36
CA PRO A 313 -10.44 -22.81 5.52
C PRO A 313 -10.92 -22.98 6.96
N SER A 314 -11.64 -21.99 7.47
CA SER A 314 -12.21 -21.97 8.82
C SER A 314 -13.45 -21.10 8.86
N LYS A 315 -14.46 -21.52 9.61
CA LYS A 315 -15.70 -20.76 9.79
C LYS A 315 -15.56 -19.48 10.61
N ILE A 316 -14.47 -19.36 11.37
CA ILE A 316 -14.22 -18.25 12.31
C ILE A 316 -13.02 -17.40 11.94
N SER A 317 -12.22 -17.79 10.96
CA SER A 317 -11.05 -17.04 10.54
C SER A 317 -11.38 -16.03 9.46
N HIS A 318 -11.04 -14.77 9.71
CA HIS A 318 -11.12 -13.70 8.72
C HIS A 318 -10.14 -13.90 7.54
N GLY A 319 -9.18 -14.79 7.68
CA GLY A 319 -8.23 -15.17 6.63
C GLY A 319 -8.71 -16.26 5.67
N SER A 320 -9.95 -16.77 5.81
CA SER A 320 -10.40 -17.95 5.06
C SER A 320 -11.93 -18.09 4.98
N TYR A 321 -12.59 -17.26 4.22
CA TYR A 321 -14.07 -17.20 4.16
C TYR A 321 -14.70 -17.88 2.95
N TRP A 322 -13.93 -18.40 1.99
CA TRP A 322 -14.40 -18.96 0.69
C TRP A 322 -14.72 -20.46 0.70
N HIS A 323 -14.67 -21.15 1.81
CA HIS A 323 -14.63 -22.62 1.85
C HIS A 323 -15.90 -23.34 1.38
N PHE A 324 -17.03 -22.67 1.26
CA PHE A 324 -18.25 -23.17 0.62
C PHE A 324 -18.56 -22.53 -0.73
N TRP A 325 -17.64 -21.72 -1.26
CA TRP A 325 -17.88 -21.06 -2.53
C TRP A 325 -17.66 -22.00 -3.70
N GLY A 326 -18.45 -21.77 -4.76
CA GLY A 326 -18.34 -22.41 -6.05
C GLY A 326 -18.13 -21.40 -7.18
N THR A 327 -18.46 -21.82 -8.38
CA THR A 327 -18.28 -21.02 -9.60
C THR A 327 -19.03 -19.69 -9.56
N GLU A 328 -20.25 -19.67 -9.00
CA GLU A 328 -21.08 -18.47 -8.99
C GLU A 328 -20.48 -17.33 -8.18
N GLN A 329 -19.90 -17.62 -7.02
CA GLN A 329 -19.23 -16.65 -6.18
C GLN A 329 -17.99 -16.08 -6.87
N GLU A 330 -17.20 -16.94 -7.49
CA GLU A 330 -15.99 -16.53 -8.22
C GLU A 330 -16.32 -15.67 -9.43
N VAL A 331 -17.34 -16.02 -10.21
CA VAL A 331 -17.81 -15.23 -11.35
C VAL A 331 -18.35 -13.87 -10.90
N ALA A 332 -19.11 -13.82 -9.80
CA ALA A 332 -19.60 -12.56 -9.23
C ALA A 332 -18.44 -11.66 -8.80
N TRP A 333 -17.41 -12.21 -8.16
CA TRP A 333 -16.23 -11.46 -7.76
C TRP A 333 -15.39 -10.97 -8.95
N LYS A 334 -15.30 -11.72 -10.04
CA LYS A 334 -14.64 -11.25 -11.27
C LYS A 334 -15.36 -10.04 -11.88
N GLU A 335 -16.68 -10.06 -11.90
CA GLU A 335 -17.48 -8.91 -12.34
C GLU A 335 -17.33 -7.73 -11.37
N ASN A 336 -17.37 -7.98 -10.07
CA ASN A 336 -17.16 -6.98 -9.04
C ASN A 336 -15.81 -6.27 -9.19
N PHE A 337 -14.73 -7.01 -9.42
CA PHE A 337 -13.40 -6.47 -9.72
C PHE A 337 -13.38 -5.60 -10.96
N ARG A 338 -14.05 -6.02 -12.03
CA ARG A 338 -14.11 -5.26 -13.28
C ARG A 338 -14.71 -3.88 -13.07
N LEU A 339 -15.83 -3.79 -12.38
CA LEU A 339 -16.50 -2.53 -12.08
C LEU A 339 -15.71 -1.66 -11.09
N TRP A 340 -15.15 -2.26 -10.08
CA TRP A 340 -14.31 -1.59 -9.09
C TRP A 340 -13.04 -1.01 -9.72
N MET A 341 -12.31 -1.80 -10.50
CA MET A 341 -11.14 -1.33 -11.24
C MET A 341 -11.48 -0.23 -12.23
N GLN A 342 -12.64 -0.31 -12.89
CA GLN A 342 -13.11 0.75 -13.79
C GLN A 342 -13.34 2.05 -13.05
N PHE A 343 -13.96 2.03 -11.88
CA PHE A 343 -14.16 3.23 -11.06
C PHE A 343 -12.80 3.82 -10.63
N VAL A 344 -11.89 3.01 -10.11
CA VAL A 344 -10.59 3.47 -9.61
C VAL A 344 -9.74 4.06 -10.74
N ASN A 345 -9.72 3.43 -11.91
CA ASN A 345 -9.00 3.96 -13.06
C ASN A 345 -9.59 5.27 -13.57
N GLU A 346 -10.91 5.37 -13.65
CA GLU A 346 -11.59 6.61 -14.04
C GLU A 346 -11.36 7.73 -13.03
N TYR A 347 -11.39 7.41 -11.73
CA TYR A 347 -11.07 8.34 -10.65
C TYR A 347 -9.68 8.96 -10.84
N LYS A 348 -8.67 8.11 -11.07
CA LYS A 348 -7.30 8.54 -11.38
C LYS A 348 -7.24 9.38 -12.66
N ASN A 349 -7.92 8.99 -13.73
CA ASN A 349 -7.93 9.72 -15.01
C ASN A 349 -8.51 11.13 -14.88
N ARG A 350 -9.41 11.36 -13.93
CA ARG A 350 -10.00 12.68 -13.64
C ARG A 350 -9.19 13.49 -12.62
N GLY A 351 -8.01 13.04 -12.23
CA GLY A 351 -7.13 13.71 -11.28
C GLY A 351 -7.31 13.32 -9.82
N GLY A 352 -8.11 12.29 -9.54
CA GLY A 352 -8.24 11.74 -8.19
C GLY A 352 -6.99 11.02 -7.73
N ARG A 353 -6.67 11.13 -6.44
CA ARG A 353 -5.49 10.47 -5.86
C ARG A 353 -5.81 9.01 -5.55
N VAL A 354 -4.99 8.11 -6.11
CA VAL A 354 -5.00 6.67 -5.82
C VAL A 354 -3.64 6.30 -5.26
N THR A 355 -3.63 5.61 -4.13
CA THR A 355 -2.43 5.11 -3.46
C THR A 355 -2.31 3.60 -3.56
N THR A 356 -1.22 3.05 -3.07
CA THR A 356 -0.96 1.61 -3.02
C THR A 356 -0.90 1.13 -1.59
N GLY A 357 -1.77 0.20 -1.23
CA GLY A 357 -1.80 -0.49 0.04
C GLY A 357 -1.91 -1.98 -0.15
N SER A 358 -1.24 -2.77 0.69
CA SER A 358 -1.22 -4.23 0.52
C SER A 358 -2.23 -4.98 1.38
N ASP A 359 -2.51 -4.51 2.58
CA ASP A 359 -3.32 -5.24 3.58
C ASP A 359 -2.86 -6.69 3.76
N SER A 360 -1.54 -6.92 3.67
CA SER A 360 -0.92 -8.25 3.68
C SER A 360 -1.11 -8.99 5.02
N GLY A 361 -0.95 -10.32 4.99
CA GLY A 361 -1.09 -11.18 6.15
C GLY A 361 -2.45 -11.85 6.25
N PHE A 362 -3.31 -11.69 5.26
CA PHE A 362 -4.63 -12.30 5.13
C PHE A 362 -4.78 -12.95 3.75
N ILE A 363 -5.62 -13.94 3.61
CA ILE A 363 -6.18 -14.44 2.35
C ILE A 363 -5.10 -14.70 1.27
N TYR A 364 -4.05 -15.45 1.66
CA TYR A 364 -2.90 -15.79 0.81
C TYR A 364 -2.09 -14.59 0.29
N GLN A 365 -2.18 -13.42 0.92
CA GLN A 365 -1.37 -12.25 0.57
C GLN A 365 -0.17 -12.12 1.51
N LEU A 366 1.02 -12.38 0.97
CA LEU A 366 2.27 -12.37 1.74
C LEU A 366 2.90 -10.98 1.74
N TYR A 367 3.43 -10.57 2.89
CA TYR A 367 4.12 -9.30 3.07
C TYR A 367 5.20 -9.06 2.00
N GLY A 368 5.28 -7.87 1.48
CA GLY A 368 6.19 -7.50 0.40
C GLY A 368 5.74 -7.99 -0.98
N PHE A 369 5.56 -9.28 -1.16
CA PHE A 369 5.07 -9.86 -2.42
C PHE A 369 3.69 -9.31 -2.82
N ALA A 370 2.78 -9.22 -1.88
CA ALA A 370 1.45 -8.67 -2.11
C ALA A 370 1.49 -7.19 -2.52
N TYR A 371 2.47 -6.42 -2.05
CA TYR A 371 2.66 -5.04 -2.47
C TYR A 371 2.97 -4.94 -3.98
N ILE A 372 3.89 -5.75 -4.47
CA ILE A 372 4.20 -5.78 -5.91
C ILE A 372 3.00 -6.32 -6.70
N ARG A 373 2.26 -7.28 -6.14
CA ARG A 373 1.02 -7.75 -6.76
C ARG A 373 -0.01 -6.63 -6.90
N GLU A 374 -0.12 -5.74 -5.92
CA GLU A 374 -0.98 -4.55 -6.02
C GLU A 374 -0.59 -3.65 -7.19
N LEU A 375 0.71 -3.45 -7.44
CA LEU A 375 1.18 -2.72 -8.61
C LEU A 375 0.72 -3.35 -9.93
N GLU A 376 0.80 -4.66 -10.04
CA GLU A 376 0.29 -5.40 -11.20
C GLU A 376 -1.22 -5.24 -11.36
N LEU A 377 -1.98 -5.22 -10.27
CA LEU A 377 -3.43 -5.04 -10.28
C LEU A 377 -3.85 -3.61 -10.66
N LEU A 378 -3.11 -2.60 -10.23
CA LEU A 378 -3.30 -1.22 -10.73
C LEU A 378 -3.05 -1.14 -12.24
N ARG A 379 -2.04 -1.84 -12.74
CA ARG A 379 -1.79 -1.93 -14.18
C ARG A 379 -2.94 -2.65 -14.92
N GLU A 380 -3.48 -3.72 -14.35
CA GLU A 380 -4.66 -4.43 -14.88
C GLU A 380 -5.87 -3.50 -14.92
N ALA A 381 -6.05 -2.64 -13.91
CA ALA A 381 -7.12 -1.65 -13.87
C ALA A 381 -7.05 -0.58 -14.96
N GLY A 382 -5.89 -0.41 -15.64
CA GLY A 382 -5.71 0.52 -16.74
C GLY A 382 -4.66 1.60 -16.51
N PHE A 383 -3.97 1.61 -15.38
CA PHE A 383 -2.93 2.58 -15.08
C PHE A 383 -1.73 2.40 -16.02
N HIS A 384 -1.21 3.50 -16.56
CA HIS A 384 0.09 3.50 -17.21
C HIS A 384 1.18 3.12 -16.19
N PRO A 385 2.26 2.41 -16.58
CA PRO A 385 3.34 2.05 -15.64
C PRO A 385 3.89 3.20 -14.82
N LEU A 386 4.04 4.39 -15.38
CA LEU A 386 4.46 5.59 -14.64
C LEU A 386 3.41 6.04 -13.61
N GLU A 387 2.12 5.88 -13.91
CA GLU A 387 1.03 6.17 -12.96
C GLU A 387 0.99 5.14 -11.83
N VAL A 388 1.32 3.88 -12.11
CA VAL A 388 1.51 2.84 -11.08
C VAL A 388 2.62 3.26 -10.10
N ILE A 389 3.76 3.70 -10.62
CA ILE A 389 4.87 4.17 -9.77
C ILE A 389 4.48 5.43 -8.98
N MET A 390 3.75 6.37 -9.56
CA MET A 390 3.20 7.52 -8.81
C MET A 390 2.32 7.09 -7.64
N SER A 391 1.42 6.14 -7.88
CA SER A 391 0.53 5.60 -6.83
C SER A 391 1.30 4.92 -5.71
N ALA A 392 2.44 4.31 -6.04
CA ALA A 392 3.32 3.62 -5.09
C ALA A 392 4.26 4.57 -4.33
N THR A 393 4.40 5.81 -4.73
CA THR A 393 5.42 6.73 -4.24
C THR A 393 4.84 8.11 -3.90
N LEU A 394 4.82 9.06 -4.84
CA LEU A 394 4.42 10.44 -4.58
C LEU A 394 2.99 10.55 -4.04
N ASN A 395 2.04 9.82 -4.60
CA ASN A 395 0.64 9.89 -4.14
C ASN A 395 0.49 9.46 -2.68
N GLY A 396 1.24 8.44 -2.25
CA GLY A 396 1.30 8.05 -0.84
C GLY A 396 1.89 9.14 0.04
N ALA A 397 2.98 9.77 -0.41
CA ALA A 397 3.59 10.89 0.31
C ALA A 397 2.63 12.08 0.45
N GLU A 398 1.92 12.45 -0.62
CA GLU A 398 0.90 13.51 -0.58
C GLU A 398 -0.25 13.17 0.39
N ALA A 399 -0.75 11.94 0.35
CA ALA A 399 -1.79 11.49 1.27
C ALA A 399 -1.36 11.53 2.74
N LEU A 400 -0.06 11.36 3.00
CA LEU A 400 0.55 11.46 4.32
C LEU A 400 1.01 12.90 4.66
N LYS A 401 0.89 13.85 3.74
CA LYS A 401 1.43 15.23 3.85
C LYS A 401 2.94 15.24 4.10
N MET A 402 3.66 14.38 3.40
CA MET A 402 5.11 14.21 3.47
C MET A 402 5.80 14.40 2.11
N GLU A 403 5.10 14.93 1.12
CA GLU A 403 5.58 15.11 -0.26
C GLU A 403 6.82 16.01 -0.36
N ASP A 404 7.03 16.90 0.59
CA ASP A 404 8.25 17.71 0.68
C ASP A 404 9.46 16.94 1.18
N GLN A 405 9.26 15.75 1.75
CA GLN A 405 10.30 14.93 2.36
C GLN A 405 10.61 13.66 1.59
N ILE A 406 9.58 12.98 1.05
CA ILE A 406 9.65 11.65 0.41
C ILE A 406 8.74 11.58 -0.83
N GLY A 407 8.75 10.45 -1.51
CA GLY A 407 7.80 10.11 -2.58
C GLY A 407 8.27 10.44 -3.99
N SER A 408 9.29 11.28 -4.13
CA SER A 408 9.95 11.55 -5.41
C SER A 408 11.45 11.76 -5.20
N ILE A 409 12.23 11.61 -6.27
CA ILE A 409 13.69 11.78 -6.23
C ILE A 409 14.03 13.21 -6.62
N GLU A 410 14.27 14.05 -5.61
CA GLU A 410 14.60 15.46 -5.75
C GLU A 410 15.67 15.86 -4.73
N VAL A 411 16.49 16.85 -5.09
CA VAL A 411 17.48 17.43 -4.15
C VAL A 411 16.76 18.03 -2.94
N GLY A 412 17.25 17.71 -1.74
CA GLY A 412 16.67 18.13 -0.47
C GLY A 412 15.69 17.12 0.13
N LYS A 413 15.27 16.10 -0.60
CA LYS A 413 14.42 15.02 -0.06
C LYS A 413 15.25 13.88 0.54
N GLN A 414 14.61 13.10 1.38
CA GLN A 414 15.21 11.92 1.98
C GLN A 414 15.51 10.86 0.91
N ALA A 415 16.64 10.18 1.06
CA ALA A 415 17.09 9.15 0.15
C ALA A 415 16.43 7.81 0.46
N ASP A 416 15.11 7.77 0.31
CA ASP A 416 14.33 6.54 0.26
C ASP A 416 14.31 6.06 -1.20
N LEU A 417 15.11 5.05 -1.52
CA LEU A 417 15.44 4.70 -2.89
C LEU A 417 15.42 3.18 -3.12
N ILE A 418 15.10 2.82 -4.36
CA ILE A 418 15.13 1.43 -4.84
C ILE A 418 16.04 1.35 -6.05
N ILE A 419 16.94 0.38 -6.08
CA ILE A 419 17.75 0.05 -7.26
C ILE A 419 17.32 -1.32 -7.77
N VAL A 420 16.93 -1.39 -9.04
CA VAL A 420 16.51 -2.62 -9.71
C VAL A 420 17.28 -2.80 -11.02
N GLU A 421 17.68 -4.03 -11.33
CA GLU A 421 18.53 -4.31 -12.49
C GLU A 421 17.79 -4.21 -13.83
N GLU A 422 16.54 -4.64 -13.85
CA GLU A 422 15.68 -4.66 -15.05
C GLU A 422 14.67 -3.50 -15.05
N ASN A 423 14.19 -3.13 -16.25
CA ASN A 423 13.25 -2.02 -16.40
C ASN A 423 11.85 -2.36 -15.84
N PRO A 424 11.43 -1.77 -14.71
CA PRO A 424 10.15 -2.08 -14.08
C PRO A 424 8.94 -1.51 -14.87
N LEU A 425 9.16 -0.50 -15.71
CA LEU A 425 8.09 0.06 -16.55
C LEU A 425 7.72 -0.88 -17.70
N LYS A 426 8.67 -1.73 -18.11
CA LYS A 426 8.44 -2.76 -19.12
C LYS A 426 7.82 -4.02 -18.53
N ASN A 427 8.20 -4.35 -17.29
CA ASN A 427 7.73 -5.56 -16.60
C ASN A 427 7.76 -5.34 -15.08
N LEU A 428 6.61 -5.12 -14.47
CA LEU A 428 6.51 -4.92 -13.01
C LEU A 428 6.96 -6.14 -12.20
N LYS A 429 6.94 -7.34 -12.79
CA LYS A 429 7.40 -8.57 -12.10
C LYS A 429 8.87 -8.55 -11.70
N VAL A 430 9.68 -7.70 -12.34
CA VAL A 430 11.09 -7.53 -11.95
C VAL A 430 11.27 -6.83 -10.60
N LEU A 431 10.19 -6.27 -10.04
CA LEU A 431 10.18 -5.66 -8.71
C LEU A 431 9.98 -6.68 -7.57
N TYR A 432 9.50 -7.90 -7.84
CA TYR A 432 9.53 -8.94 -6.81
C TYR A 432 10.97 -9.18 -6.37
N GLY A 433 11.20 -9.34 -5.07
CA GLY A 433 12.54 -9.62 -4.54
C GLY A 433 13.19 -10.86 -5.15
N THR A 434 12.37 -11.81 -5.61
CA THR A 434 12.77 -13.02 -6.32
C THR A 434 12.98 -12.82 -7.83
N GLY A 435 12.67 -11.65 -8.39
CA GLY A 435 12.75 -11.36 -9.81
C GLY A 435 11.65 -12.01 -10.65
N ALA A 436 11.83 -11.95 -11.97
CA ALA A 436 10.94 -12.54 -12.95
C ALA A 436 11.59 -13.75 -13.65
N ILE A 437 10.77 -14.74 -14.01
CA ILE A 437 11.23 -15.89 -14.78
C ILE A 437 11.44 -15.46 -16.24
N LYS A 438 12.57 -15.88 -16.80
CA LYS A 438 12.98 -15.59 -18.18
C LYS A 438 13.78 -16.75 -18.74
N LEU A 439 13.83 -16.90 -20.05
CA LEU A 439 14.79 -17.75 -20.69
C LEU A 439 16.09 -16.97 -20.94
N ASP A 440 17.20 -17.58 -20.62
CA ASP A 440 18.51 -17.03 -20.97
C ASP A 440 18.87 -17.28 -22.45
N LYS A 441 20.09 -16.88 -22.85
CA LYS A 441 20.58 -17.07 -24.22
C LYS A 441 20.75 -18.54 -24.65
N ASN A 442 20.76 -19.46 -23.69
CA ASN A 442 20.86 -20.91 -23.92
C ASN A 442 19.49 -21.60 -23.87
N ASN A 443 18.39 -20.82 -23.77
CA ASN A 443 17.02 -21.29 -23.57
C ASN A 443 16.81 -22.01 -22.22
N GLU A 444 17.65 -21.72 -21.22
CA GLU A 444 17.47 -22.25 -19.88
C GLU A 444 16.64 -21.25 -19.02
N VAL A 445 15.79 -21.82 -18.15
CA VAL A 445 14.96 -21.01 -17.24
C VAL A 445 15.85 -20.36 -16.19
N THR A 446 15.81 -19.05 -16.11
CA THR A 446 16.53 -18.25 -15.11
C THR A 446 15.61 -17.20 -14.49
N ARG A 447 16.07 -16.59 -13.41
CA ARG A 447 15.43 -15.42 -12.82
C ARG A 447 16.27 -14.18 -13.07
N VAL A 448 15.62 -13.12 -13.51
CA VAL A 448 16.27 -11.83 -13.80
C VAL A 448 15.58 -10.72 -13.01
N GLY A 449 16.34 -9.68 -12.71
CA GLY A 449 15.82 -8.55 -11.93
C GLY A 449 15.67 -8.90 -10.45
N GLY A 450 14.59 -8.49 -9.90
CA GLY A 450 14.41 -8.35 -8.47
C GLY A 450 14.99 -7.03 -7.99
N ILE A 451 14.48 -6.54 -6.88
CA ILE A 451 15.10 -5.40 -6.20
C ILE A 451 16.49 -5.81 -5.74
N LYS A 452 17.49 -5.00 -6.10
CA LYS A 452 18.87 -5.22 -5.71
C LYS A 452 19.15 -4.58 -4.37
N TYR A 453 18.89 -3.29 -4.26
CA TYR A 453 19.07 -2.54 -3.03
C TYR A 453 17.82 -1.71 -2.72
N THR A 454 17.48 -1.66 -1.44
CA THR A 454 16.55 -0.69 -0.86
C THR A 454 17.34 0.20 0.08
N ILE A 455 17.21 1.51 -0.09
CA ILE A 455 17.90 2.50 0.76
C ILE A 455 16.83 3.22 1.56
N SER A 456 16.98 3.25 2.86
CA SER A 456 16.05 3.91 3.77
C SER A 456 16.80 4.38 5.02
N ASN A 457 16.50 5.58 5.49
CA ASN A 457 17.09 6.17 6.69
C ASN A 457 18.63 6.08 6.72
N GLY A 458 19.27 6.32 5.57
CA GLY A 458 20.72 6.29 5.41
C GLY A 458 21.35 4.89 5.37
N VAL A 459 20.54 3.83 5.39
CA VAL A 459 20.99 2.44 5.37
C VAL A 459 20.72 1.80 4.01
N VAL A 460 21.71 1.10 3.46
CA VAL A 460 21.60 0.31 2.23
C VAL A 460 21.32 -1.15 2.59
N TYR A 461 20.17 -1.65 2.19
CA TYR A 461 19.74 -3.03 2.38
C TYR A 461 19.88 -3.83 1.09
N ASP A 462 20.60 -4.93 1.15
CA ASP A 462 20.64 -5.93 0.08
C ASP A 462 19.38 -6.79 0.14
N ALA A 463 18.50 -6.66 -0.85
CA ALA A 463 17.21 -7.34 -0.87
C ALA A 463 17.36 -8.89 -0.88
N LYS A 464 18.33 -9.42 -1.61
CA LYS A 464 18.58 -10.87 -1.66
C LYS A 464 19.09 -11.42 -0.33
N LYS A 465 19.90 -10.63 0.38
CA LYS A 465 20.36 -10.98 1.72
C LYS A 465 19.17 -11.01 2.70
N LEU A 466 18.29 -10.01 2.67
CA LEU A 466 17.09 -9.99 3.51
C LEU A 466 16.19 -11.21 3.26
N LEU A 467 15.97 -11.59 2.00
CA LEU A 467 15.20 -12.79 1.66
C LEU A 467 15.85 -14.09 2.17
N LYS A 468 17.18 -14.18 2.15
CA LYS A 468 17.88 -15.34 2.73
C LYS A 468 17.74 -15.40 4.24
N GLU A 469 17.70 -14.27 4.92
CA GLU A 469 17.52 -14.19 6.36
C GLU A 469 16.10 -14.59 6.77
N VAL A 470 15.08 -14.23 5.99
CA VAL A 470 13.69 -14.64 6.21
C VAL A 470 13.50 -16.16 6.18
N LYS A 471 14.25 -16.87 5.32
CA LYS A 471 14.20 -18.35 5.27
C LYS A 471 14.71 -19.04 6.54
N LYS A 472 15.39 -18.32 7.41
CA LYS A 472 15.97 -18.86 8.66
C LYS A 472 15.11 -18.59 9.88
N ILE A 473 14.13 -17.72 9.75
CA ILE A 473 13.16 -17.41 10.81
C ILE A 473 12.01 -18.41 10.79
#